data_986e7123c2633c08b20986fc65d10b22
#
_entry.id   986e7123c2633c08b20986fc65d10b22
#
_cell.length_a   1.000
_cell.length_b   1.000
_cell.length_c   1.000
_cell.angle_alpha   90.00
_cell.angle_beta   90.00
_cell.angle_gamma   90.00
#
_symmetry.space_group_name_H-M   'P 1'
#
loop_
_entity.id
_entity.type
_entity.pdbx_description
1 polymer ?
#
loop_
_entity_poly.entity_id
_entity_poly.type
_entity_poly.pdbx_seq_one_letter_code
_entity_poly.pdbx_strand_id
1 'polypeptide(L)'
;MKKIYVMLILLTLIISAFCSLFIYPAFGRKVSENRRKQILASPNYRDGMFQNEVPTEQFTGEKGTVSALWKFLFKGSNNRHPQTPIPTVKTNLNNLSSEHDWFVWFGHSSYLFSLNGKIFLVDPVLDLKFPVSLMLRPFKGTDIYKSDDLPNIDYLIITHEHWDHLDYTTLRHLRQKVKHCICPLGVGEYLEYWGYPSDKLTEMDWYEQACFDTEKRIQLKRVGDVKGCDEHSWQTSIVCLPTRHFSNRLFARNQTLWASYMVQIGKKQIYIGGDGGYDDRFLRIRQQFGEIDLAIMENGQYNTDWANVHLMPNDLRQAILDLQPKQVFTVHHNRFALAKHAWDEPQKVAQSIAENNSVLLLDSHIGQVVYW
;
A
#
# COMPACT_ATOMS: atom_id res chain seq x y z
N MET A 1 -13.04 23.90 -46.24
CA MET A 1 -12.76 24.81 -45.11
C MET A 1 -13.51 24.42 -43.83
N LYS A 2 -14.84 24.35 -43.76
CA LYS A 2 -15.61 24.02 -42.52
C LYS A 2 -15.14 22.72 -41.84
N LYS A 3 -14.85 21.62 -42.57
CA LYS A 3 -14.39 20.34 -42.00
C LYS A 3 -12.99 20.46 -41.34
N ILE A 4 -12.10 21.28 -41.88
CA ILE A 4 -10.76 21.52 -41.31
C ILE A 4 -10.88 22.32 -40.00
N TYR A 5 -11.74 23.34 -39.93
CA TYR A 5 -11.98 24.08 -38.69
C TYR A 5 -12.58 23.19 -37.59
N VAL A 6 -13.55 22.34 -37.92
CA VAL A 6 -14.12 21.38 -36.96
C VAL A 6 -13.07 20.44 -36.45
N MET A 7 -12.22 19.91 -37.32
CA MET A 7 -11.12 19.00 -36.94
C MET A 7 -10.09 19.71 -36.04
N LEU A 8 -9.72 20.97 -36.35
CA LEU A 8 -8.82 21.76 -35.50
C LEU A 8 -9.41 22.03 -34.12
N ILE A 9 -10.70 22.40 -34.05
CA ILE A 9 -11.39 22.59 -32.77
C ILE A 9 -11.41 21.31 -31.96
N LEU A 10 -11.74 20.18 -32.56
CA LEU A 10 -11.72 18.87 -31.86
C LEU A 10 -10.32 18.51 -31.37
N LEU A 11 -9.30 18.73 -32.18
CA LEU A 11 -7.90 18.50 -31.79
C LEU A 11 -7.48 19.40 -30.64
N THR A 12 -7.85 20.69 -30.67
CA THR A 12 -7.57 21.65 -29.58
C THR A 12 -8.27 21.23 -28.29
N LEU A 13 -9.53 20.80 -28.37
CA LEU A 13 -10.28 20.29 -27.21
C LEU A 13 -9.65 19.02 -26.63
N ILE A 14 -9.22 18.09 -27.49
CA ILE A 14 -8.52 16.87 -27.06
C ILE A 14 -7.18 17.22 -26.39
N ILE A 15 -6.40 18.09 -26.97
CA ILE A 15 -5.13 18.56 -26.38
C ILE A 15 -5.39 19.29 -25.06
N SER A 16 -6.37 20.18 -25.00
CA SER A 16 -6.74 20.89 -23.76
C SER A 16 -7.20 19.92 -22.67
N ALA A 17 -8.06 18.95 -23.01
CA ALA A 17 -8.49 17.90 -22.08
C ALA A 17 -7.30 17.03 -21.61
N PHE A 18 -6.39 16.70 -22.51
CA PHE A 18 -5.17 15.97 -22.18
C PHE A 18 -4.25 16.78 -21.25
N CYS A 19 -3.99 18.06 -21.57
CA CYS A 19 -3.22 18.95 -20.71
C CYS A 19 -3.86 19.16 -19.33
N SER A 20 -5.19 19.26 -19.27
CA SER A 20 -5.90 19.41 -17.98
C SER A 20 -5.80 18.17 -17.10
N LEU A 21 -5.62 16.97 -17.66
CA LEU A 21 -5.33 15.77 -16.89
C LEU A 21 -3.99 15.92 -16.12
N PHE A 22 -2.95 16.49 -16.71
CA PHE A 22 -1.65 16.67 -16.04
C PHE A 22 -1.67 17.74 -14.95
N ILE A 23 -2.66 18.62 -14.94
CA ILE A 23 -2.86 19.64 -13.89
C ILE A 23 -3.69 19.06 -12.73
N TYR A 24 -4.34 17.91 -12.93
CA TYR A 24 -5.17 17.34 -11.90
C TYR A 24 -4.31 16.86 -10.71
N PRO A 25 -4.62 17.29 -9.48
CA PRO A 25 -3.73 17.07 -8.32
C PRO A 25 -3.41 15.61 -8.01
N ALA A 26 -4.26 14.66 -8.42
CA ALA A 26 -4.01 13.24 -8.24
C ALA A 26 -2.72 12.76 -8.94
N PHE A 27 -2.25 13.47 -9.97
CA PHE A 27 -1.00 13.15 -10.66
C PHE A 27 0.25 13.67 -9.93
N GLY A 28 0.06 14.45 -8.85
CA GLY A 28 1.16 15.02 -8.09
C GLY A 28 1.73 16.30 -8.71
N ARG A 29 2.90 16.69 -8.24
CA ARG A 29 3.67 17.82 -8.75
C ARG A 29 5.17 17.47 -8.77
N LYS A 30 5.98 18.34 -9.38
CA LYS A 30 7.44 18.22 -9.33
C LYS A 30 7.91 18.26 -7.87
N VAL A 31 8.83 17.38 -7.53
CA VAL A 31 9.42 17.27 -6.20
C VAL A 31 10.15 18.56 -5.81
N SER A 32 9.93 19.02 -4.57
CA SER A 32 10.59 20.19 -3.99
C SER A 32 12.12 19.98 -3.88
N GLU A 33 12.89 21.07 -3.90
CA GLU A 33 14.37 21.01 -3.85
C GLU A 33 14.89 20.33 -2.57
N ASN A 34 14.23 20.56 -1.42
CA ASN A 34 14.64 19.94 -0.17
C ASN A 34 14.43 18.42 -0.20
N ARG A 35 13.26 17.97 -0.68
CA ARG A 35 12.95 16.55 -0.80
C ARG A 35 13.83 15.88 -1.85
N ARG A 36 14.13 16.57 -2.95
CA ARG A 36 15.07 16.09 -3.94
C ARG A 36 16.46 15.82 -3.37
N LYS A 37 16.97 16.70 -2.48
CA LYS A 37 18.25 16.46 -1.80
C LYS A 37 18.22 15.20 -0.94
N GLN A 38 17.09 14.94 -0.23
CA GLN A 38 16.93 13.72 0.56
C GLN A 38 16.90 12.48 -0.33
N ILE A 39 16.14 12.52 -1.44
CA ILE A 39 16.10 11.42 -2.42
C ILE A 39 17.50 11.14 -2.98
N LEU A 40 18.24 12.17 -3.38
CA LEU A 40 19.59 12.02 -3.94
C LEU A 40 20.62 11.52 -2.91
N ALA A 41 20.38 11.72 -1.62
CA ALA A 41 21.21 11.21 -0.52
C ALA A 41 20.92 9.75 -0.15
N SER A 42 19.81 9.19 -0.63
CA SER A 42 19.46 7.80 -0.39
C SER A 42 20.41 6.84 -1.11
N PRO A 43 20.96 5.81 -0.42
CA PRO A 43 21.76 4.77 -1.06
C PRO A 43 20.93 3.90 -2.04
N ASN A 44 19.60 3.97 -1.92
CA ASN A 44 18.66 3.22 -2.76
C ASN A 44 18.32 3.96 -4.07
N TYR A 45 18.70 5.27 -4.18
CA TYR A 45 18.51 6.07 -5.39
C TYR A 45 19.78 6.08 -6.23
N ARG A 46 19.80 5.33 -7.32
CA ARG A 46 20.96 5.15 -8.21
C ARG A 46 20.52 5.27 -9.66
N ASP A 47 21.37 5.80 -10.51
CA ASP A 47 21.11 5.98 -11.96
C ASP A 47 19.82 6.75 -12.26
N GLY A 48 19.50 7.75 -11.40
CA GLY A 48 18.33 8.61 -11.58
C GLY A 48 17.00 8.01 -11.15
N MET A 49 16.99 6.87 -10.41
CA MET A 49 15.78 6.22 -9.92
C MET A 49 16.05 5.37 -8.66
N PHE A 50 15.01 5.10 -7.88
CA PHE A 50 15.06 4.10 -6.82
C PHE A 50 15.18 2.69 -7.40
N GLN A 51 15.95 1.84 -6.75
CA GLN A 51 16.23 0.48 -7.18
C GLN A 51 16.02 -0.50 -6.04
N ASN A 52 15.54 -1.70 -6.36
CA ASN A 52 15.45 -2.80 -5.40
C ASN A 52 16.85 -3.23 -4.90
N GLU A 53 16.91 -3.85 -3.73
CA GLU A 53 18.15 -4.43 -3.19
C GLU A 53 18.71 -5.51 -4.11
N VAL A 54 17.82 -6.30 -4.72
CA VAL A 54 18.15 -7.32 -5.70
C VAL A 54 17.73 -6.87 -7.09
N PRO A 55 18.48 -7.19 -8.16
CA PRO A 55 18.08 -6.90 -9.53
C PRO A 55 16.68 -7.44 -9.80
N THR A 56 15.77 -6.58 -10.23
CA THR A 56 14.36 -6.93 -10.40
C THR A 56 13.84 -6.46 -11.75
N GLU A 57 13.54 -7.41 -12.60
CA GLU A 57 12.79 -7.16 -13.81
C GLU A 57 11.31 -7.03 -13.46
N GLN A 58 10.69 -5.90 -13.80
CA GLN A 58 9.25 -5.66 -13.53
C GLN A 58 8.36 -6.55 -14.39
N PHE A 59 8.79 -6.84 -15.63
CA PHE A 59 8.06 -7.67 -16.57
C PHE A 59 8.87 -8.92 -16.89
N THR A 60 8.35 -10.06 -16.49
CA THR A 60 8.96 -11.39 -16.67
C THR A 60 8.41 -12.14 -17.89
N GLY A 61 7.45 -11.55 -18.60
CA GLY A 61 6.82 -12.16 -19.79
C GLY A 61 7.73 -12.11 -21.05
N GLU A 62 7.72 -13.18 -21.83
CA GLU A 62 8.59 -13.41 -23.01
C GLU A 62 8.52 -12.33 -24.13
N LYS A 63 7.58 -11.39 -24.11
CA LYS A 63 7.28 -10.49 -25.23
C LYS A 63 7.31 -8.99 -24.91
N GLY A 64 7.91 -8.56 -23.80
CA GLY A 64 8.08 -7.14 -23.47
C GLY A 64 6.78 -6.40 -23.11
N THR A 65 6.93 -5.15 -22.68
CA THR A 65 5.89 -4.29 -22.09
C THR A 65 4.62 -4.12 -22.94
N VAL A 66 4.78 -3.96 -24.27
CA VAL A 66 3.65 -3.73 -25.19
C VAL A 66 2.77 -4.97 -25.33
N SER A 67 3.38 -6.15 -25.38
CA SER A 67 2.63 -7.42 -25.47
C SER A 67 1.92 -7.77 -24.16
N ALA A 68 2.56 -7.47 -23.01
CA ALA A 68 1.93 -7.63 -21.69
C ALA A 68 0.70 -6.70 -21.57
N LEU A 69 0.84 -5.44 -21.96
CA LEU A 69 -0.25 -4.47 -21.98
C LEU A 69 -1.38 -4.89 -22.93
N TRP A 70 -1.04 -5.36 -24.14
CA TRP A 70 -2.03 -5.85 -25.10
C TRP A 70 -2.78 -7.09 -24.58
N LYS A 71 -2.07 -8.05 -24.01
CA LYS A 71 -2.69 -9.21 -23.35
C LYS A 71 -3.56 -8.81 -22.16
N PHE A 72 -3.14 -7.83 -21.39
CA PHE A 72 -3.90 -7.29 -20.26
C PHE A 72 -5.22 -6.66 -20.71
N LEU A 73 -5.18 -5.84 -21.76
CA LEU A 73 -6.35 -5.12 -22.27
C LEU A 73 -7.33 -6.01 -23.06
N PHE A 74 -6.83 -6.99 -23.80
CA PHE A 74 -7.63 -7.72 -24.82
C PHE A 74 -7.77 -9.23 -24.58
N LYS A 75 -6.93 -9.86 -23.76
CA LYS A 75 -7.09 -11.26 -23.34
C LYS A 75 -7.59 -11.32 -21.90
N GLY A 76 -8.90 -11.13 -21.72
CA GLY A 76 -9.55 -11.37 -20.42
C GLY A 76 -9.45 -12.87 -20.05
N SER A 77 -9.21 -13.17 -18.77
CA SER A 77 -9.51 -14.49 -18.24
C SER A 77 -10.97 -14.55 -17.79
N ASN A 78 -11.56 -15.72 -17.83
CA ASN A 78 -12.88 -15.96 -17.26
C ASN A 78 -12.81 -15.78 -15.73
N ASN A 79 -13.89 -15.25 -15.13
CA ASN A 79 -14.06 -15.17 -13.68
C ASN A 79 -13.19 -14.10 -12.94
N ARG A 80 -12.76 -13.03 -13.63
CA ARG A 80 -12.05 -11.90 -12.97
C ARG A 80 -12.95 -11.07 -12.05
N HIS A 81 -14.26 -11.15 -12.23
CA HIS A 81 -15.25 -10.36 -11.49
C HIS A 81 -16.28 -11.30 -10.86
N PRO A 82 -16.70 -11.04 -9.61
CA PRO A 82 -17.76 -11.80 -8.96
C PRO A 82 -19.08 -11.61 -9.70
N GLN A 83 -19.86 -12.69 -9.82
CA GLN A 83 -21.18 -12.68 -10.45
C GLN A 83 -22.24 -12.04 -9.54
N THR A 84 -22.07 -12.18 -8.22
CA THR A 84 -22.93 -11.60 -7.18
C THR A 84 -22.15 -10.58 -6.36
N PRO A 85 -22.83 -9.65 -5.66
CA PRO A 85 -22.14 -8.75 -4.72
C PRO A 85 -21.36 -9.54 -3.67
N ILE A 86 -20.14 -9.09 -3.38
CA ILE A 86 -19.31 -9.67 -2.32
C ILE A 86 -19.99 -9.37 -0.96
N PRO A 87 -20.14 -10.36 -0.07
CA PRO A 87 -20.65 -10.14 1.28
C PRO A 87 -19.77 -9.16 2.05
N THR A 88 -20.39 -8.18 2.69
CA THR A 88 -19.70 -7.12 3.46
C THR A 88 -20.49 -6.78 4.71
N VAL A 89 -19.82 -6.21 5.71
CA VAL A 89 -20.42 -5.78 6.98
C VAL A 89 -20.15 -4.28 7.16
N LYS A 90 -21.21 -3.48 7.34
CA LYS A 90 -21.04 -2.05 7.68
C LYS A 90 -20.96 -1.88 9.18
N THR A 91 -19.74 -1.85 9.71
CA THR A 91 -19.49 -1.58 11.14
C THR A 91 -19.38 -0.08 11.39
N ASN A 92 -19.91 0.41 12.50
CA ASN A 92 -19.67 1.78 12.95
C ASN A 92 -18.29 1.86 13.63
N LEU A 93 -17.31 2.36 12.89
CA LEU A 93 -15.91 2.39 13.30
C LEU A 93 -15.63 3.37 14.46
N ASN A 94 -16.52 4.38 14.66
CA ASN A 94 -16.38 5.33 15.75
C ASN A 94 -16.77 4.76 17.13
N ASN A 95 -17.45 3.63 17.15
CA ASN A 95 -17.91 2.94 18.36
C ASN A 95 -16.99 1.79 18.78
N LEU A 96 -15.89 1.55 18.07
CA LEU A 96 -14.94 0.49 18.42
C LEU A 96 -14.15 0.86 19.68
N SER A 97 -14.05 -0.08 20.61
CA SER A 97 -13.34 0.12 21.89
C SER A 97 -11.84 0.25 21.65
N SER A 98 -11.22 1.12 22.43
CA SER A 98 -9.75 1.23 22.48
C SER A 98 -9.11 0.25 23.48
N GLU A 99 -9.92 -0.53 24.22
CA GLU A 99 -9.44 -1.49 25.22
C GLU A 99 -8.89 -2.79 24.63
N HIS A 100 -9.32 -3.11 23.42
CA HIS A 100 -8.92 -4.31 22.69
C HIS A 100 -8.28 -3.93 21.37
N ASP A 101 -7.31 -4.72 20.94
CA ASP A 101 -6.76 -4.61 19.60
C ASP A 101 -7.72 -5.25 18.62
N TRP A 102 -7.95 -4.58 17.51
CA TRP A 102 -8.87 -5.01 16.47
C TRP A 102 -8.38 -4.62 15.09
N PHE A 103 -8.90 -5.30 14.09
CA PHE A 103 -8.59 -5.09 12.68
C PHE A 103 -9.89 -5.02 11.86
N VAL A 104 -9.97 -4.11 10.89
CA VAL A 104 -11.08 -3.99 9.94
C VAL A 104 -10.51 -3.80 8.54
N TRP A 105 -10.87 -4.70 7.65
CA TRP A 105 -10.46 -4.64 6.25
C TRP A 105 -11.50 -3.93 5.38
N PHE A 106 -11.06 -3.07 4.47
CA PHE A 106 -11.93 -2.35 3.53
C PHE A 106 -11.87 -2.90 2.10
N GLY A 107 -11.21 -4.03 1.92
CA GLY A 107 -10.92 -4.63 0.62
C GLY A 107 -9.63 -4.09 0.00
N HIS A 108 -9.03 -4.86 -0.90
CA HIS A 108 -7.73 -4.59 -1.48
C HIS A 108 -6.67 -4.41 -0.39
N SER A 109 -5.86 -3.35 -0.46
CA SER A 109 -4.81 -3.06 0.52
C SER A 109 -5.22 -2.01 1.56
N SER A 110 -6.50 -1.65 1.63
CA SER A 110 -7.00 -0.64 2.57
C SER A 110 -7.51 -1.31 3.85
N TYR A 111 -6.95 -0.94 5.00
CA TYR A 111 -7.40 -1.46 6.31
C TYR A 111 -7.09 -0.52 7.46
N LEU A 112 -7.85 -0.70 8.53
CA LEU A 112 -7.75 0.04 9.78
C LEU A 112 -7.50 -0.97 10.91
N PHE A 113 -6.58 -0.65 11.83
CA PHE A 113 -6.39 -1.47 13.02
C PHE A 113 -6.10 -0.63 14.26
N SER A 114 -6.43 -1.18 15.41
CA SER A 114 -6.04 -0.66 16.72
C SER A 114 -4.94 -1.55 17.30
N LEU A 115 -3.91 -0.90 17.83
CA LEU A 115 -2.83 -1.55 18.57
C LEU A 115 -2.52 -0.73 19.82
N ASN A 116 -2.75 -1.31 21.01
CA ASN A 116 -2.60 -0.61 22.30
C ASN A 116 -3.27 0.78 22.31
N GLY A 117 -4.52 0.85 21.81
CA GLY A 117 -5.31 2.08 21.74
C GLY A 117 -4.86 3.13 20.73
N LYS A 118 -3.87 2.83 19.88
CA LYS A 118 -3.47 3.66 18.74
C LYS A 118 -4.12 3.15 17.47
N ILE A 119 -4.68 4.06 16.68
CA ILE A 119 -5.39 3.75 15.43
C ILE A 119 -4.47 3.99 14.24
N PHE A 120 -4.29 2.94 13.46
CA PHE A 120 -3.49 2.90 12.23
C PHE A 120 -4.38 2.71 11.02
N LEU A 121 -4.20 3.52 9.99
CA LEU A 121 -4.83 3.35 8.68
C LEU A 121 -3.74 3.13 7.64
N VAL A 122 -3.94 2.12 6.80
CA VAL A 122 -2.96 1.75 5.76
C VAL A 122 -3.61 1.83 4.38
N ASP A 123 -2.92 2.48 3.45
CA ASP A 123 -3.21 2.58 2.02
C ASP A 123 -4.71 2.80 1.71
N PRO A 124 -5.35 3.85 2.24
CA PRO A 124 -6.79 4.02 2.09
C PRO A 124 -7.18 4.48 0.69
N VAL A 125 -8.02 3.68 0.02
CA VAL A 125 -8.61 3.97 -1.30
C VAL A 125 -10.12 3.81 -1.19
N LEU A 126 -10.83 4.85 -0.72
CA LEU A 126 -12.24 4.77 -0.34
C LEU A 126 -13.15 5.70 -1.18
N ASP A 127 -12.64 6.84 -1.64
CA ASP A 127 -13.41 7.89 -2.31
C ASP A 127 -13.02 8.07 -3.78
N LEU A 128 -12.87 6.97 -4.49
CA LEU A 128 -12.41 6.98 -5.89
C LEU A 128 -13.21 7.96 -6.76
N LYS A 129 -12.49 8.88 -7.38
CA LYS A 129 -13.01 9.85 -8.34
C LYS A 129 -12.31 9.73 -9.70
N PHE A 130 -12.91 10.35 -10.71
CA PHE A 130 -12.27 10.52 -12.01
C PHE A 130 -10.91 11.23 -11.86
N PRO A 131 -9.84 10.86 -12.58
CA PRO A 131 -9.81 9.81 -13.61
C PRO A 131 -9.57 8.39 -13.05
N VAL A 132 -9.16 8.24 -11.80
CA VAL A 132 -8.74 6.97 -11.17
C VAL A 132 -9.87 5.93 -11.19
N SER A 133 -11.12 6.37 -10.99
CA SER A 133 -12.30 5.50 -11.03
C SER A 133 -12.57 4.84 -12.40
N LEU A 134 -11.89 5.26 -13.47
CA LEU A 134 -11.95 4.56 -14.76
C LEU A 134 -11.11 3.29 -14.74
N MET A 135 -10.02 3.27 -13.98
CA MET A 135 -9.09 2.15 -13.87
C MET A 135 -9.46 1.23 -12.70
N LEU A 136 -9.75 1.85 -11.55
CA LEU A 136 -10.10 1.15 -10.32
C LEU A 136 -11.62 1.12 -10.13
N ARG A 137 -12.24 0.00 -10.51
CA ARG A 137 -13.68 -0.21 -10.35
C ARG A 137 -13.93 -1.23 -9.25
N PRO A 138 -14.46 -0.80 -8.09
CA PRO A 138 -14.78 -1.73 -7.01
C PRO A 138 -15.78 -2.79 -7.45
N PHE A 139 -15.59 -4.01 -6.99
CA PHE A 139 -16.60 -5.07 -7.15
C PHE A 139 -17.90 -4.68 -6.44
N LYS A 140 -19.02 -5.15 -6.95
CA LYS A 140 -20.34 -4.89 -6.32
C LYS A 140 -20.32 -5.36 -4.87
N GLY A 141 -20.80 -4.51 -3.97
CA GLY A 141 -20.87 -4.76 -2.53
C GLY A 141 -19.64 -4.28 -1.74
N THR A 142 -18.49 -4.00 -2.36
CA THR A 142 -17.25 -3.68 -1.63
C THR A 142 -17.04 -2.19 -1.36
N ASP A 143 -17.79 -1.31 -2.00
CA ASP A 143 -17.64 0.15 -1.85
C ASP A 143 -18.59 0.71 -0.78
N ILE A 144 -18.55 0.14 0.42
CA ILE A 144 -19.46 0.48 1.52
C ILE A 144 -18.89 1.49 2.51
N TYR A 145 -17.58 1.73 2.51
CA TYR A 145 -16.93 2.72 3.35
C TYR A 145 -16.45 3.92 2.55
N LYS A 146 -16.54 5.09 3.17
CA LYS A 146 -16.00 6.36 2.69
C LYS A 146 -15.10 6.97 3.77
N SER A 147 -14.30 7.96 3.40
CA SER A 147 -13.42 8.65 4.36
C SER A 147 -14.18 9.25 5.56
N ASP A 148 -15.43 9.64 5.36
CA ASP A 148 -16.28 10.20 6.44
C ASP A 148 -16.62 9.16 7.51
N ASP A 149 -16.69 7.88 7.17
CA ASP A 149 -16.97 6.78 8.11
C ASP A 149 -15.80 6.49 9.07
N LEU A 150 -14.58 6.94 8.75
CA LEU A 150 -13.39 6.65 9.53
C LEU A 150 -13.31 7.50 10.80
N PRO A 151 -12.80 6.95 11.93
CA PRO A 151 -12.52 7.70 13.14
C PRO A 151 -11.31 8.63 12.96
N ASN A 152 -10.91 9.32 14.03
CA ASN A 152 -9.59 9.96 14.10
C ASN A 152 -8.48 8.90 14.04
N ILE A 153 -7.44 9.18 13.28
CA ILE A 153 -6.35 8.27 12.96
C ILE A 153 -5.07 8.79 13.61
N ASP A 154 -4.42 7.97 14.43
CA ASP A 154 -3.12 8.35 15.02
C ASP A 154 -2.03 8.28 13.96
N TYR A 155 -1.99 7.21 13.17
CA TYR A 155 -0.95 7.00 12.15
C TYR A 155 -1.58 6.55 10.82
N LEU A 156 -1.35 7.35 9.77
CA LEU A 156 -1.58 6.95 8.39
C LEU A 156 -0.28 6.41 7.82
N ILE A 157 -0.29 5.18 7.33
CA ILE A 157 0.86 4.53 6.69
C ILE A 157 0.55 4.39 5.20
N ILE A 158 1.46 4.86 4.36
CA ILE A 158 1.43 4.65 2.91
C ILE A 158 2.63 3.78 2.54
N THR A 159 2.38 2.69 1.81
CA THR A 159 3.43 1.76 1.40
C THR A 159 4.14 2.22 0.12
N HIS A 160 3.42 2.76 -0.84
CA HIS A 160 3.96 3.28 -2.09
C HIS A 160 2.93 4.14 -2.86
N GLU A 161 3.34 4.70 -4.01
CA GLU A 161 2.54 5.70 -4.75
C GLU A 161 1.53 5.14 -5.76
N HIS A 162 1.39 3.82 -5.94
CA HIS A 162 0.45 3.28 -6.91
C HIS A 162 -0.98 3.75 -6.65
N TRP A 163 -1.80 3.80 -7.70
CA TRP A 163 -3.13 4.39 -7.66
C TRP A 163 -4.10 3.66 -6.73
N ASP A 164 -3.88 2.39 -6.51
CA ASP A 164 -4.65 1.49 -5.65
C ASP A 164 -4.16 1.47 -4.18
N HIS A 165 -3.16 2.31 -3.84
CA HIS A 165 -2.63 2.51 -2.48
C HIS A 165 -2.67 3.98 -2.06
N LEU A 166 -2.43 4.92 -2.97
CA LEU A 166 -2.34 6.35 -2.70
C LEU A 166 -3.46 7.10 -3.45
N ASP A 167 -4.67 7.19 -2.89
CA ASP A 167 -5.80 7.87 -3.50
C ASP A 167 -5.93 9.33 -3.06
N TYR A 168 -5.83 10.24 -4.02
CA TYR A 168 -5.93 11.69 -3.80
C TYR A 168 -7.21 12.11 -3.08
N THR A 169 -8.37 11.61 -3.53
CA THR A 169 -9.65 12.06 -2.99
C THR A 169 -9.85 11.62 -1.56
N THR A 170 -9.57 10.36 -1.28
CA THR A 170 -9.62 9.77 0.07
C THR A 170 -8.68 10.53 1.03
N LEU A 171 -7.42 10.69 0.64
CA LEU A 171 -6.42 11.32 1.49
C LEU A 171 -6.70 12.80 1.73
N ARG A 172 -7.20 13.51 0.72
CA ARG A 172 -7.61 14.91 0.89
C ARG A 172 -8.75 15.06 1.91
N HIS A 173 -9.72 14.17 1.92
CA HIS A 173 -10.81 14.18 2.91
C HIS A 173 -10.30 13.83 4.31
N LEU A 174 -9.37 12.90 4.43
CA LEU A 174 -8.83 12.43 5.71
C LEU A 174 -7.85 13.39 6.40
N ARG A 175 -7.33 14.40 5.70
CA ARG A 175 -6.22 15.23 6.20
C ARG A 175 -6.42 15.86 7.60
N GLN A 176 -7.66 16.13 8.00
CA GLN A 176 -7.97 16.68 9.33
C GLN A 176 -8.16 15.61 10.39
N LYS A 177 -8.47 14.37 10.00
CA LYS A 177 -8.63 13.23 10.90
C LYS A 177 -7.30 12.55 11.24
N VAL A 178 -6.23 12.80 10.45
CA VAL A 178 -4.93 12.16 10.59
C VAL A 178 -4.00 13.03 11.47
N LYS A 179 -3.44 12.41 12.50
CA LYS A 179 -2.47 13.06 13.39
C LYS A 179 -1.07 13.06 12.79
N HIS A 180 -0.64 11.91 12.23
CA HIS A 180 0.68 11.75 11.65
C HIS A 180 0.67 10.80 10.45
N CYS A 181 1.47 11.11 9.43
CA CYS A 181 1.63 10.27 8.23
C CYS A 181 3.05 9.71 8.16
N ILE A 182 3.15 8.44 7.83
CA ILE A 182 4.41 7.73 7.56
C ILE A 182 4.37 7.25 6.12
N CYS A 183 5.41 7.53 5.35
CA CYS A 183 5.49 7.11 3.97
C CYS A 183 6.96 6.96 3.52
N PRO A 184 7.23 6.28 2.39
CA PRO A 184 8.57 6.19 1.84
C PRO A 184 9.01 7.52 1.21
N LEU A 185 10.33 7.68 1.04
CA LEU A 185 10.93 8.86 0.41
C LEU A 185 10.29 9.20 -0.95
N GLY A 186 9.94 10.48 -1.11
CA GLY A 186 9.30 11.03 -2.31
C GLY A 186 7.77 11.02 -2.25
N VAL A 187 7.13 10.11 -1.53
CA VAL A 187 5.66 10.03 -1.42
C VAL A 187 5.09 11.24 -0.66
N GLY A 188 5.83 11.79 0.30
CA GLY A 188 5.43 12.98 1.05
C GLY A 188 5.17 14.21 0.18
N GLU A 189 5.72 14.27 -1.06
CA GLU A 189 5.43 15.37 -1.99
C GLU A 189 3.95 15.40 -2.39
N TYR A 190 3.33 14.21 -2.61
CA TYR A 190 1.91 14.10 -2.87
C TYR A 190 1.08 14.57 -1.68
N LEU A 191 1.39 14.04 -0.49
CA LEU A 191 0.67 14.36 0.75
C LEU A 191 0.72 15.86 1.07
N GLU A 192 1.91 16.46 0.97
CA GLU A 192 2.08 17.91 1.19
C GLU A 192 1.33 18.74 0.14
N TYR A 193 1.40 18.35 -1.13
CA TYR A 193 0.64 19.00 -2.19
C TYR A 193 -0.88 18.89 -1.99
N TRP A 194 -1.35 17.82 -1.37
CA TRP A 194 -2.77 17.60 -1.06
C TRP A 194 -3.21 18.22 0.26
N GLY A 195 -2.31 18.94 0.95
CA GLY A 195 -2.60 19.79 2.07
C GLY A 195 -2.33 19.18 3.44
N TYR A 196 -1.50 18.13 3.53
CA TYR A 196 -0.95 17.66 4.81
C TYR A 196 0.18 18.58 5.25
N PRO A 197 0.19 19.07 6.50
CA PRO A 197 1.29 19.86 7.04
C PRO A 197 2.60 19.05 7.09
N SER A 198 3.72 19.67 6.74
CA SER A 198 5.03 19.00 6.72
C SER A 198 5.48 18.47 8.08
N ASP A 199 5.08 19.13 9.17
CA ASP A 199 5.34 18.69 10.55
C ASP A 199 4.57 17.42 10.96
N LYS A 200 3.56 17.02 10.16
CA LYS A 200 2.82 15.78 10.32
C LYS A 200 3.31 14.66 9.41
N LEU A 201 4.37 14.88 8.63
CA LEU A 201 4.89 13.90 7.68
C LEU A 201 6.25 13.37 8.14
N THR A 202 6.39 12.05 8.16
CA THR A 202 7.68 11.37 8.28
C THR A 202 7.90 10.54 7.03
N GLU A 203 8.79 11.02 6.17
CA GLU A 203 9.29 10.25 5.03
C GLU A 203 10.50 9.43 5.47
N MET A 204 10.52 8.16 5.09
CA MET A 204 11.53 7.21 5.54
C MET A 204 12.21 6.52 4.36
N ASP A 205 13.52 6.35 4.49
CA ASP A 205 14.28 5.41 3.67
C ASP A 205 14.24 4.00 4.27
N TRP A 206 14.63 3.00 3.51
CA TRP A 206 14.76 1.64 4.03
C TRP A 206 15.74 1.58 5.20
N TYR A 207 15.38 0.78 6.20
CA TYR A 207 16.10 0.62 7.46
C TYR A 207 16.13 1.88 8.34
N GLU A 208 15.29 2.86 8.08
CA GLU A 208 15.04 3.91 9.04
C GLU A 208 13.93 3.54 10.02
N GLN A 209 14.09 3.96 11.26
CA GLN A 209 13.19 3.74 12.37
C GLN A 209 12.67 5.09 12.90
N ALA A 210 11.38 5.28 12.92
CA ALA A 210 10.72 6.41 13.54
C ALA A 210 10.16 6.01 14.91
N CYS A 211 10.57 6.72 15.94
CA CYS A 211 10.12 6.52 17.33
C CYS A 211 9.24 7.67 17.76
N PHE A 212 8.07 7.37 18.30
CA PHE A 212 7.07 8.34 18.74
C PHE A 212 6.83 8.22 20.24
N ASP A 213 6.84 9.35 20.96
CA ASP A 213 6.53 9.41 22.40
C ASP A 213 5.15 10.05 22.67
N THR A 214 4.80 10.16 23.96
CA THR A 214 3.56 10.82 24.41
C THR A 214 3.54 12.31 24.13
N GLU A 215 4.71 12.98 24.07
CA GLU A 215 4.86 14.42 23.87
C GLU A 215 4.91 14.80 22.39
N LYS A 216 4.59 13.87 21.48
CA LYS A 216 4.63 14.04 20.01
C LYS A 216 6.04 14.31 19.44
N ARG A 217 7.09 13.99 20.21
CA ARG A 217 8.44 14.02 19.66
C ARG A 217 8.65 12.82 18.74
N ILE A 218 9.37 13.04 17.66
CA ILE A 218 9.69 12.02 16.68
C ILE A 218 11.20 11.96 16.60
N GLN A 219 11.76 10.77 16.75
CA GLN A 219 13.16 10.52 16.49
C GLN A 219 13.29 9.58 15.32
N LEU A 220 13.96 10.04 14.25
CA LEU A 220 14.30 9.22 13.09
C LEU A 220 15.75 8.73 13.25
N LYS A 221 15.98 7.44 13.09
CA LYS A 221 17.29 6.77 13.19
C LYS A 221 17.44 5.74 12.08
N ARG A 222 18.67 5.30 11.82
CA ARG A 222 18.92 4.07 11.08
C ARG A 222 18.92 2.87 12.01
N VAL A 223 18.30 1.77 11.57
CA VAL A 223 18.33 0.49 12.32
C VAL A 223 19.76 -0.03 12.33
N GLY A 224 20.28 -0.29 13.52
CA GLY A 224 21.66 -0.75 13.72
C GLY A 224 22.63 0.28 14.30
N ASP A 225 22.32 1.60 14.21
CA ASP A 225 23.23 2.63 14.71
C ASP A 225 23.11 2.93 16.22
N VAL A 226 22.00 2.55 16.86
CA VAL A 226 21.80 2.71 18.31
C VAL A 226 20.79 1.66 18.80
N LYS A 227 20.91 1.24 20.07
CA LYS A 227 19.85 0.51 20.80
C LYS A 227 18.50 1.07 20.43
N GLY A 228 17.54 0.21 20.06
CA GLY A 228 16.20 0.56 19.57
C GLY A 228 15.54 1.68 20.37
N CYS A 229 14.37 2.14 19.98
CA CYS A 229 13.62 3.12 20.75
C CYS A 229 13.64 2.67 22.21
N ASP A 230 14.23 3.50 23.09
CA ASP A 230 14.39 3.18 24.50
C ASP A 230 12.98 2.86 25.05
N GLU A 231 12.74 1.62 25.47
CA GLU A 231 11.40 1.12 25.84
C GLU A 231 10.73 1.98 26.95
N HIS A 232 11.52 2.78 27.65
CA HIS A 232 11.03 3.63 28.75
C HIS A 232 10.54 5.00 28.29
N SER A 233 10.93 5.46 27.10
CA SER A 233 10.60 6.82 26.61
C SER A 233 9.73 6.82 25.35
N TRP A 234 9.71 5.73 24.57
CA TRP A 234 9.02 5.68 23.29
C TRP A 234 7.88 4.66 23.32
N GLN A 235 6.68 5.09 22.89
CA GLN A 235 5.49 4.24 22.91
C GLN A 235 5.26 3.47 21.62
N THR A 236 5.63 4.08 20.48
CA THR A 236 5.43 3.50 19.16
C THR A 236 6.71 3.59 18.36
N SER A 237 7.09 2.49 17.75
CA SER A 237 8.19 2.40 16.80
C SER A 237 7.68 1.91 15.47
N ILE A 238 8.11 2.54 14.39
CA ILE A 238 7.80 2.12 13.02
C ILE A 238 9.12 2.05 12.26
N VAL A 239 9.43 0.89 11.73
CA VAL A 239 10.63 0.64 10.91
C VAL A 239 10.22 0.51 9.46
N CYS A 240 10.81 1.31 8.59
CA CYS A 240 10.67 1.22 7.14
C CYS A 240 11.60 0.11 6.62
N LEU A 241 11.05 -0.85 5.89
CA LEU A 241 11.75 -2.03 5.42
C LEU A 241 11.64 -2.15 3.89
N PRO A 242 12.62 -2.76 3.23
CA PRO A 242 12.54 -2.98 1.80
C PRO A 242 11.39 -3.93 1.45
N THR A 243 10.85 -3.74 0.26
CA THR A 243 10.03 -4.73 -0.43
C THR A 243 10.43 -4.77 -1.91
N ARG A 244 10.24 -5.88 -2.59
CA ARG A 244 10.67 -6.09 -3.97
C ARG A 244 9.58 -5.64 -4.94
N HIS A 245 9.50 -4.33 -5.16
CA HIS A 245 8.42 -3.72 -5.95
C HIS A 245 8.95 -2.58 -6.85
N PHE A 246 8.10 -1.65 -7.21
CA PHE A 246 8.42 -0.48 -8.00
C PHE A 246 7.45 0.65 -7.71
N SER A 247 7.78 1.85 -8.15
CA SER A 247 6.85 2.97 -8.17
C SER A 247 6.63 3.48 -9.60
N ASN A 248 5.41 3.87 -9.90
CA ASN A 248 5.06 4.46 -11.18
C ASN A 248 3.74 5.21 -11.08
N ARG A 249 3.84 6.54 -11.23
CA ARG A 249 2.64 7.38 -11.35
C ARG A 249 2.77 8.21 -12.61
N LEU A 250 1.99 7.86 -13.65
CA LEU A 250 2.14 8.33 -15.03
C LEU A 250 3.48 7.89 -15.66
N PHE A 251 4.35 8.86 -15.98
CA PHE A 251 5.62 8.65 -16.68
C PHE A 251 6.83 8.66 -15.73
N ALA A 252 6.59 8.89 -14.44
CA ALA A 252 7.63 9.02 -13.43
C ALA A 252 7.95 7.66 -12.78
N ARG A 253 8.69 6.82 -13.51
CA ARG A 253 9.08 5.50 -13.03
C ARG A 253 10.12 5.60 -11.92
N ASN A 254 9.87 4.92 -10.78
CA ASN A 254 10.79 4.77 -9.65
C ASN A 254 11.35 6.11 -9.13
N GLN A 255 10.52 7.16 -9.12
CA GLN A 255 10.89 8.47 -8.59
C GLN A 255 10.54 8.62 -7.10
N THR A 256 9.71 7.72 -6.56
CA THR A 256 9.46 7.57 -5.14
C THR A 256 9.88 6.17 -4.69
N LEU A 257 10.20 6.01 -3.42
CA LEU A 257 10.51 4.72 -2.83
C LEU A 257 9.21 3.96 -2.55
N TRP A 258 9.29 2.66 -2.35
CA TRP A 258 8.25 1.73 -1.90
C TRP A 258 8.74 0.98 -0.66
N ALA A 259 7.83 0.57 0.21
CA ALA A 259 8.22 0.01 1.50
C ALA A 259 7.22 -0.99 2.07
N SER A 260 7.74 -1.87 2.91
CA SER A 260 7.02 -2.57 3.96
C SER A 260 7.36 -1.95 5.31
N TYR A 261 6.63 -2.29 6.37
CA TYR A 261 6.87 -1.71 7.69
C TYR A 261 6.77 -2.74 8.81
N MET A 262 7.58 -2.55 9.85
CA MET A 262 7.40 -3.20 11.14
C MET A 262 6.88 -2.15 12.14
N VAL A 263 5.66 -2.35 12.62
CA VAL A 263 5.05 -1.50 13.68
C VAL A 263 5.22 -2.22 15.02
N GLN A 264 5.75 -1.52 16.00
CA GLN A 264 6.00 -2.06 17.34
C GLN A 264 5.40 -1.14 18.40
N ILE A 265 4.57 -1.70 19.27
CA ILE A 265 4.03 -1.02 20.47
C ILE A 265 4.11 -1.97 21.66
N GLY A 266 4.90 -1.61 22.66
CA GLY A 266 5.22 -2.50 23.76
C GLY A 266 5.89 -3.77 23.23
N LYS A 267 5.32 -4.93 23.54
CA LYS A 267 5.85 -6.22 23.07
C LYS A 267 5.20 -6.73 21.78
N LYS A 268 4.20 -6.03 21.26
CA LYS A 268 3.49 -6.44 20.05
C LYS A 268 4.15 -5.93 18.79
N GLN A 269 4.21 -6.76 17.77
CA GLN A 269 4.81 -6.48 16.48
C GLN A 269 3.86 -6.84 15.34
N ILE A 270 3.60 -5.88 14.45
CA ILE A 270 2.82 -6.08 13.22
C ILE A 270 3.71 -5.82 12.02
N TYR A 271 3.79 -6.80 11.14
CA TYR A 271 4.43 -6.63 9.83
C TYR A 271 3.39 -6.21 8.78
N ILE A 272 3.61 -5.08 8.14
CA ILE A 272 2.83 -4.53 7.01
C ILE A 272 3.66 -4.78 5.75
N GLY A 273 3.28 -5.77 4.94
CA GLY A 273 4.07 -6.22 3.80
C GLY A 273 4.17 -5.20 2.66
N GLY A 274 3.10 -4.42 2.44
CA GLY A 274 2.95 -3.67 1.18
C GLY A 274 2.92 -4.63 -0.01
N ASP A 275 3.14 -4.10 -1.21
CA ASP A 275 3.29 -4.91 -2.41
C ASP A 275 4.76 -5.30 -2.62
N GLY A 276 4.99 -6.51 -3.13
CA GLY A 276 6.35 -6.93 -3.50
C GLY A 276 6.52 -8.43 -3.66
N GLY A 277 7.27 -8.84 -4.68
CA GLY A 277 7.62 -10.22 -4.95
C GLY A 277 8.48 -10.85 -3.86
N TYR A 278 8.71 -12.14 -3.94
CA TYR A 278 9.50 -12.89 -2.96
C TYR A 278 11.01 -12.67 -3.15
N ASP A 279 11.71 -12.60 -2.03
CA ASP A 279 13.15 -12.75 -1.86
C ASP A 279 13.46 -13.14 -0.40
N ASP A 280 14.74 -13.23 -0.03
CA ASP A 280 15.21 -13.65 1.30
C ASP A 280 14.94 -12.63 2.43
N ARG A 281 14.35 -11.46 2.13
CA ARG A 281 14.07 -10.43 3.14
C ARG A 281 13.13 -10.93 4.24
N PHE A 282 12.20 -11.84 3.94
CA PHE A 282 11.26 -12.38 4.93
C PHE A 282 11.99 -13.13 6.03
N LEU A 283 12.99 -13.94 5.68
CA LEU A 283 13.86 -14.62 6.63
C LEU A 283 14.70 -13.61 7.42
N ARG A 284 15.29 -12.61 6.76
CA ARG A 284 16.08 -11.55 7.41
C ARG A 284 15.23 -10.74 8.41
N ILE A 285 13.98 -10.42 8.06
CA ILE A 285 13.03 -9.73 8.95
C ILE A 285 12.76 -10.61 10.19
N ARG A 286 12.51 -11.91 10.01
CA ARG A 286 12.33 -12.82 11.13
C ARG A 286 13.56 -12.88 12.04
N GLN A 287 14.73 -12.94 11.47
CA GLN A 287 15.99 -12.95 12.23
C GLN A 287 16.22 -11.65 13.00
N GLN A 288 15.85 -10.52 12.42
CA GLN A 288 16.06 -9.19 12.99
C GLN A 288 15.04 -8.85 14.08
N PHE A 289 13.76 -9.12 13.86
CA PHE A 289 12.66 -8.71 14.74
C PHE A 289 12.17 -9.82 15.68
N GLY A 290 12.52 -11.08 15.41
CA GLY A 290 12.07 -12.21 16.21
C GLY A 290 10.59 -12.52 15.99
N GLU A 291 9.80 -12.61 17.05
CA GLU A 291 8.41 -13.03 17.02
C GLU A 291 7.50 -11.91 16.49
N ILE A 292 6.70 -12.21 15.47
CA ILE A 292 5.74 -11.29 14.84
C ILE A 292 4.33 -11.76 15.18
N ASP A 293 3.52 -10.87 15.79
CA ASP A 293 2.18 -11.21 16.24
C ASP A 293 1.20 -11.32 15.07
N LEU A 294 1.28 -10.37 14.13
CA LEU A 294 0.44 -10.37 12.92
C LEU A 294 1.27 -9.94 11.71
N ALA A 295 1.21 -10.73 10.64
CA ALA A 295 1.71 -10.33 9.32
C ALA A 295 0.54 -10.04 8.37
N ILE A 296 0.52 -8.84 7.80
CA ILE A 296 -0.44 -8.43 6.77
C ILE A 296 0.29 -8.49 5.44
N MET A 297 -0.06 -9.49 4.62
CA MET A 297 0.66 -9.89 3.42
C MET A 297 -0.17 -9.65 2.18
N GLU A 298 0.45 -9.17 1.09
CA GLU A 298 -0.24 -9.16 -0.19
C GLU A 298 -0.55 -10.58 -0.66
N ASN A 299 -1.72 -10.75 -1.28
CA ASN A 299 -2.16 -12.02 -1.86
C ASN A 299 -3.16 -11.74 -2.97
N GLY A 300 -2.69 -11.20 -4.07
CA GLY A 300 -3.56 -10.86 -5.19
C GLY A 300 -2.83 -10.07 -6.26
N GLN A 301 -3.52 -9.83 -7.35
CA GLN A 301 -3.02 -9.08 -8.50
C GLN A 301 -1.70 -9.62 -9.09
N TYR A 302 -1.31 -10.84 -8.71
CA TYR A 302 -0.15 -11.54 -9.23
C TYR A 302 -0.38 -12.07 -10.65
N ASN A 303 0.69 -12.20 -11.41
CA ASN A 303 0.70 -12.78 -12.75
C ASN A 303 2.12 -13.22 -13.12
N THR A 304 2.25 -14.25 -13.94
CA THR A 304 3.53 -14.69 -14.49
C THR A 304 4.23 -13.61 -15.33
N ASP A 305 3.49 -12.66 -15.89
CA ASP A 305 4.06 -11.54 -16.66
C ASP A 305 4.80 -10.50 -15.75
N TRP A 306 4.59 -10.54 -14.40
CA TRP A 306 5.25 -9.68 -13.40
C TRP A 306 5.50 -10.37 -12.05
N ALA A 307 5.89 -11.64 -12.11
CA ALA A 307 6.09 -12.50 -10.94
C ALA A 307 7.15 -12.00 -9.94
N ASN A 308 8.08 -11.13 -10.38
CA ASN A 308 9.11 -10.62 -9.49
C ASN A 308 8.65 -9.50 -8.54
N VAL A 309 7.48 -8.90 -8.79
CA VAL A 309 7.02 -7.69 -8.08
C VAL A 309 5.69 -7.89 -7.35
N HIS A 310 5.16 -9.11 -7.34
CA HIS A 310 4.04 -9.56 -6.53
C HIS A 310 4.26 -11.01 -6.09
N LEU A 311 3.76 -11.37 -4.89
CA LEU A 311 3.85 -12.74 -4.38
C LEU A 311 2.96 -13.68 -5.21
N MET A 312 3.60 -14.58 -5.96
CA MET A 312 2.89 -15.72 -6.55
C MET A 312 2.40 -16.66 -5.43
N PRO A 313 1.39 -17.52 -5.64
CA PRO A 313 0.86 -18.42 -4.59
C PRO A 313 1.93 -19.21 -3.81
N ASN A 314 2.91 -19.77 -4.50
CA ASN A 314 4.01 -20.50 -3.87
C ASN A 314 4.98 -19.55 -3.12
N ASP A 315 5.16 -18.34 -3.62
CA ASP A 315 6.00 -17.32 -3.01
C ASP A 315 5.37 -16.79 -1.72
N LEU A 316 4.05 -16.58 -1.70
CA LEU A 316 3.32 -16.23 -0.48
C LEU A 316 3.49 -17.30 0.59
N ARG A 317 3.33 -18.59 0.20
CA ARG A 317 3.55 -19.70 1.12
C ARG A 317 4.97 -19.65 1.71
N GLN A 318 5.99 -19.50 0.86
CA GLN A 318 7.38 -19.45 1.32
C GLN A 318 7.64 -18.23 2.20
N ALA A 319 7.14 -17.04 1.83
CA ALA A 319 7.27 -15.83 2.62
C ALA A 319 6.68 -15.98 4.04
N ILE A 320 5.52 -16.64 4.16
CA ILE A 320 4.90 -16.92 5.46
C ILE A 320 5.76 -17.90 6.27
N LEU A 321 6.30 -18.94 5.65
CA LEU A 321 7.17 -19.93 6.32
C LEU A 321 8.50 -19.31 6.78
N ASP A 322 9.06 -18.37 6.04
CA ASP A 322 10.30 -17.67 6.40
C ASP A 322 10.06 -16.65 7.52
N LEU A 323 8.95 -15.92 7.45
CA LEU A 323 8.59 -14.87 8.41
C LEU A 323 8.09 -15.46 9.74
N GLN A 324 7.44 -16.62 9.71
CA GLN A 324 6.89 -17.35 10.88
C GLN A 324 6.06 -16.46 11.82
N PRO A 325 5.07 -15.72 11.34
CA PRO A 325 4.24 -14.92 12.21
C PRO A 325 3.26 -15.81 12.99
N LYS A 326 2.77 -15.33 14.16
CA LYS A 326 1.70 -16.03 14.89
C LYS A 326 0.40 -16.10 14.10
N GLN A 327 0.08 -15.02 13.40
CA GLN A 327 -1.13 -14.88 12.61
C GLN A 327 -0.84 -14.19 11.29
N VAL A 328 -1.61 -14.54 10.26
CA VAL A 328 -1.53 -13.91 8.93
C VAL A 328 -2.89 -13.36 8.54
N PHE A 329 -2.93 -12.16 8.02
CA PHE A 329 -4.05 -11.61 7.25
C PHE A 329 -3.60 -11.32 5.82
N THR A 330 -4.42 -11.68 4.82
CA THR A 330 -4.06 -11.41 3.42
C THR A 330 -4.88 -10.26 2.84
N VAL A 331 -4.22 -9.40 2.08
CA VAL A 331 -4.78 -8.19 1.45
C VAL A 331 -4.50 -8.19 -0.07
N HIS A 332 -4.78 -7.10 -0.76
CA HIS A 332 -4.56 -6.88 -2.19
C HIS A 332 -5.50 -7.68 -3.11
N HIS A 333 -6.68 -8.04 -2.60
CA HIS A 333 -7.71 -8.77 -3.35
C HIS A 333 -9.14 -8.31 -2.97
N ASN A 334 -10.15 -8.94 -3.54
CA ASN A 334 -11.59 -8.79 -3.24
C ASN A 334 -12.20 -7.39 -3.47
N ARG A 335 -11.53 -6.46 -4.17
CA ARG A 335 -12.10 -5.14 -4.46
C ARG A 335 -11.91 -4.69 -5.90
N PHE A 336 -10.74 -4.94 -6.48
CA PHE A 336 -10.40 -4.56 -7.85
C PHE A 336 -9.89 -5.76 -8.64
N ALA A 337 -10.01 -5.70 -9.97
CA ALA A 337 -9.47 -6.69 -10.90
C ALA A 337 -8.32 -6.07 -11.70
N LEU A 338 -7.10 -6.10 -11.15
CA LEU A 338 -5.89 -5.56 -11.77
C LEU A 338 -5.00 -6.65 -12.41
N ALA A 339 -5.28 -7.93 -12.13
CA ALA A 339 -4.61 -9.07 -12.75
C ALA A 339 -5.59 -10.01 -13.46
N LYS A 340 -5.10 -11.19 -13.88
CA LYS A 340 -5.88 -12.16 -14.68
C LYS A 340 -6.40 -13.34 -13.90
N HIS A 341 -5.98 -13.54 -12.66
CA HIS A 341 -6.48 -14.62 -11.81
C HIS A 341 -7.99 -14.47 -11.53
N ALA A 342 -8.66 -15.53 -11.11
CA ALA A 342 -10.04 -15.47 -10.67
C ALA A 342 -10.16 -14.56 -9.42
N TRP A 343 -11.28 -13.84 -9.29
CA TRP A 343 -11.47 -12.88 -8.18
C TRP A 343 -11.36 -13.52 -6.79
N ASP A 344 -11.74 -14.79 -6.67
CA ASP A 344 -11.76 -15.59 -5.43
C ASP A 344 -10.53 -16.50 -5.24
N GLU A 345 -9.62 -16.54 -6.22
CA GLU A 345 -8.42 -17.36 -6.16
C GLU A 345 -7.50 -16.98 -5.00
N PRO A 346 -7.23 -15.70 -4.71
CA PRO A 346 -6.38 -15.33 -3.59
C PRO A 346 -6.87 -15.87 -2.24
N GLN A 347 -8.16 -15.80 -1.96
CA GLN A 347 -8.72 -16.32 -0.71
C GLN A 347 -8.55 -17.84 -0.61
N LYS A 348 -8.79 -18.57 -1.69
CA LYS A 348 -8.56 -20.03 -1.76
C LYS A 348 -7.10 -20.40 -1.54
N VAL A 349 -6.18 -19.60 -2.10
CA VAL A 349 -4.72 -19.76 -1.89
C VAL A 349 -4.39 -19.58 -0.41
N ALA A 350 -4.85 -18.51 0.24
CA ALA A 350 -4.60 -18.26 1.66
C ALA A 350 -5.13 -19.39 2.54
N GLN A 351 -6.36 -19.84 2.32
CA GLN A 351 -6.97 -20.97 3.04
C GLN A 351 -6.15 -22.25 2.87
N SER A 352 -5.77 -22.59 1.64
CA SER A 352 -4.94 -23.76 1.37
C SER A 352 -3.57 -23.70 2.04
N ILE A 353 -2.94 -22.53 2.09
CA ILE A 353 -1.67 -22.34 2.82
C ILE A 353 -1.87 -22.55 4.31
N ALA A 354 -2.92 -22.00 4.88
CA ALA A 354 -3.22 -22.12 6.31
C ALA A 354 -3.45 -23.59 6.72
N GLU A 355 -4.28 -24.31 5.97
CA GLU A 355 -4.59 -25.72 6.22
C GLU A 355 -3.36 -26.63 6.12
N ASN A 356 -2.54 -26.44 5.09
CA ASN A 356 -1.38 -27.30 4.81
C ASN A 356 -0.13 -27.01 5.65
N ASN A 357 -0.05 -25.86 6.31
CA ASN A 357 1.17 -25.44 7.03
C ASN A 357 0.90 -25.07 8.51
N SER A 358 -0.28 -25.33 9.04
CA SER A 358 -0.69 -25.00 10.42
C SER A 358 -0.49 -23.51 10.76
N VAL A 359 -0.77 -22.63 9.78
CA VAL A 359 -0.69 -21.18 9.93
C VAL A 359 -2.05 -20.65 10.38
N LEU A 360 -2.08 -19.82 11.40
CA LEU A 360 -3.32 -19.17 11.83
C LEU A 360 -3.68 -18.03 10.87
N LEU A 361 -4.61 -18.30 9.96
CA LEU A 361 -5.15 -17.30 9.06
C LEU A 361 -6.29 -16.56 9.74
N LEU A 362 -6.17 -15.25 9.86
CA LEU A 362 -7.31 -14.38 10.16
C LEU A 362 -8.11 -14.18 8.89
N ASP A 363 -9.36 -14.66 8.87
CA ASP A 363 -10.29 -14.46 7.75
C ASP A 363 -11.41 -13.53 8.19
N SER A 364 -11.77 -12.57 7.35
CA SER A 364 -12.88 -11.66 7.61
C SER A 364 -13.52 -11.14 6.32
N HIS A 365 -14.79 -10.84 6.41
CA HIS A 365 -15.46 -10.06 5.38
C HIS A 365 -15.03 -8.59 5.44
N ILE A 366 -15.12 -7.89 4.30
CA ILE A 366 -14.91 -6.44 4.26
C ILE A 366 -15.81 -5.77 5.29
N GLY A 367 -15.20 -4.99 6.18
CA GLY A 367 -15.88 -4.24 7.24
C GLY A 367 -16.19 -5.01 8.52
N GLN A 368 -15.97 -6.31 8.57
CA GLN A 368 -16.08 -7.10 9.78
C GLN A 368 -14.92 -6.79 10.73
N VAL A 369 -15.24 -6.67 12.03
CA VAL A 369 -14.21 -6.50 13.07
C VAL A 369 -13.64 -7.86 13.44
N VAL A 370 -12.33 -7.95 13.45
CA VAL A 370 -11.58 -9.08 13.99
C VAL A 370 -10.79 -8.59 15.20
N TYR A 371 -10.93 -9.27 16.33
CA TYR A 371 -10.15 -9.03 17.55
C TYR A 371 -9.00 -10.03 17.62
N TRP A 372 -7.86 -9.61 18.13
CA TRP A 372 -6.63 -10.42 18.14
C TRP A 372 -5.68 -10.10 19.32
#